data_25b23b0fd547ff5e6932134d0e4a7bdf
#
_entry.id   25b23b0fd547ff5e6932134d0e4a7bdf
#
_cell.length_a   1.000
_cell.length_b   1.000
_cell.length_c   1.000
_cell.angle_alpha   90.00
_cell.angle_beta   90.00
_cell.angle_gamma   90.00
#
_symmetry.space_group_name_H-M   'P 1'
#
loop_
_entity.id
_entity.type
_entity.pdbx_description
1 polymer ?
#
loop_
_entity_poly.entity_id
_entity_poly.type
_entity_poly.pdbx_seq_one_letter_code
_entity_poly.pdbx_strand_id
1 'polypeptide(L)'
;MSEHTIGGKKYSVGKVDTFTQLHLARKLGPSIPIIDGLIDQRNAEKNKDLLTVLMFSHISDTDVEFVIRKCLSVVHRRQDDGKPVKIQAQDGTLMFDDISLSEMMELTVKVINENLGDFFRTALASMEVSTETPV
;
A
#
# COMPACT_ATOMS: atom_id res chain seq x y z
N MET A 1 1.56 0.28 -14.55
CA MET A 1 1.75 1.57 -13.87
C MET A 1 0.44 2.33 -13.93
N SER A 2 -0.02 2.84 -12.82
CA SER A 2 -1.29 3.56 -12.73
C SER A 2 -1.06 4.96 -12.19
N GLU A 3 -1.99 5.87 -12.53
CA GLU A 3 -1.96 7.24 -12.03
C GLU A 3 -3.05 7.48 -11.00
N HIS A 4 -2.71 8.25 -9.98
CA HIS A 4 -3.65 8.64 -8.93
C HIS A 4 -3.48 10.12 -8.61
N THR A 5 -4.57 10.79 -8.30
CA THR A 5 -4.54 12.17 -7.82
C THR A 5 -4.81 12.15 -6.32
N ILE A 6 -3.84 12.61 -5.55
CA ILE A 6 -3.92 12.62 -4.10
C ILE A 6 -3.47 14.01 -3.63
N GLY A 7 -4.33 14.69 -2.86
CA GLY A 7 -4.03 16.03 -2.37
C GLY A 7 -3.82 17.04 -3.48
N GLY A 8 -4.48 16.85 -4.62
CA GLY A 8 -4.33 17.74 -5.77
C GLY A 8 -3.07 17.50 -6.60
N LYS A 9 -2.27 16.49 -6.24
CA LYS A 9 -1.01 16.16 -6.92
C LYS A 9 -1.17 14.84 -7.65
N LYS A 10 -0.50 14.71 -8.79
CA LYS A 10 -0.57 13.50 -9.60
C LYS A 10 0.63 12.60 -9.33
N TYR A 11 0.34 11.35 -9.02
CA TYR A 11 1.36 10.33 -8.76
C TYR A 11 1.17 9.15 -9.67
N SER A 12 2.26 8.50 -10.03
CA SER A 12 2.21 7.20 -10.71
C SER A 12 2.75 6.13 -9.77
N VAL A 13 2.08 4.98 -9.77
CA VAL A 13 2.42 3.85 -8.92
C VAL A 13 2.91 2.71 -9.81
N GLY A 14 4.12 2.23 -9.54
CA GLY A 14 4.72 1.15 -10.30
C GLY A 14 4.62 -0.19 -9.58
N LYS A 15 5.35 -1.16 -10.10
CA LYS A 15 5.42 -2.50 -9.54
C LYS A 15 6.72 -2.68 -8.77
N VAL A 16 6.62 -3.31 -7.61
CA VAL A 16 7.80 -3.84 -6.92
C VAL A 16 8.11 -5.23 -7.48
N ASP A 17 9.38 -5.66 -7.36
CA ASP A 17 9.75 -6.98 -7.86
C ASP A 17 9.09 -8.11 -7.05
N THR A 18 9.10 -9.31 -7.60
CA THR A 18 8.38 -10.46 -7.01
C THR A 18 8.90 -10.81 -5.62
N PHE A 19 10.21 -10.76 -5.39
CA PHE A 19 10.75 -11.03 -4.07
C PHE A 19 10.34 -9.97 -3.05
N THR A 20 10.31 -8.71 -3.46
CA THR A 20 9.82 -7.64 -2.59
C THR A 20 8.33 -7.84 -2.29
N GLN A 21 7.54 -8.27 -3.27
CA GLN A 21 6.13 -8.61 -3.04
C GLN A 21 5.99 -9.69 -1.98
N LEU A 22 6.83 -10.71 -2.01
CA LEU A 22 6.82 -11.78 -1.01
C LEU A 22 7.13 -11.22 0.39
N HIS A 23 8.16 -10.39 0.50
CA HIS A 23 8.52 -9.81 1.78
C HIS A 23 7.43 -8.89 2.33
N LEU A 24 6.81 -8.09 1.45
CA LEU A 24 5.69 -7.23 1.84
C LEU A 24 4.50 -8.08 2.33
N ALA A 25 4.14 -9.11 1.58
CA ALA A 25 3.03 -9.99 1.96
C ALA A 25 3.27 -10.63 3.32
N ARG A 26 4.50 -11.10 3.56
CA ARG A 26 4.84 -11.76 4.81
C ARG A 26 4.77 -10.80 5.99
N LYS A 27 5.29 -9.58 5.81
CA LYS A 27 5.29 -8.58 6.89
C LYS A 27 3.88 -8.06 7.16
N LEU A 28 3.01 -8.04 6.16
CA LEU A 28 1.63 -7.60 6.30
C LEU A 28 0.70 -8.72 6.77
N GLY A 29 1.22 -9.95 6.93
CA GLY A 29 0.41 -11.09 7.34
C GLY A 29 -0.50 -10.85 8.54
N PRO A 30 0.00 -10.30 9.66
CA PRO A 30 -0.85 -10.04 10.82
C PRO A 30 -1.98 -9.05 10.56
N SER A 31 -1.89 -8.27 9.48
CA SER A 31 -2.85 -7.22 9.16
C SER A 31 -3.82 -7.63 8.04
N ILE A 32 -3.76 -8.86 7.57
CA ILE A 32 -4.58 -9.32 6.42
C ILE A 32 -6.07 -9.01 6.60
N PRO A 33 -6.70 -9.26 7.75
CA PRO A 33 -8.13 -8.95 7.90
C PRO A 33 -8.45 -7.47 7.72
N ILE A 34 -7.53 -6.58 8.07
CA ILE A 34 -7.72 -5.14 7.93
C ILE A 34 -7.46 -4.70 6.49
N ILE A 35 -6.48 -5.34 5.83
CA ILE A 35 -6.19 -5.09 4.42
C ILE A 35 -7.41 -5.39 3.56
N ASP A 36 -8.16 -6.45 3.87
CA ASP A 36 -9.38 -6.80 3.15
C ASP A 36 -10.37 -5.62 3.18
N GLY A 37 -10.52 -4.99 4.33
CA GLY A 37 -11.38 -3.80 4.45
C GLY A 37 -10.89 -2.61 3.63
N LEU A 38 -9.57 -2.45 3.49
CA LEU A 38 -8.99 -1.37 2.68
C LEU A 38 -9.13 -1.63 1.19
N ILE A 39 -9.12 -2.88 0.78
CA ILE A 39 -9.30 -3.27 -0.61
C ILE A 39 -10.78 -3.15 -1.02
N ASP A 40 -11.69 -3.38 -0.09
CA ASP A 40 -13.12 -3.22 -0.33
C ASP A 40 -13.46 -1.74 -0.41
N GLN A 41 -13.73 -1.28 -1.62
CA GLN A 41 -13.96 0.14 -1.88
C GLN A 41 -15.19 0.72 -1.18
N ARG A 42 -16.15 -0.12 -0.79
CA ARG A 42 -17.33 0.35 -0.10
C ARG A 42 -17.02 0.92 1.29
N ASN A 43 -15.98 0.38 1.94
CA ASN A 43 -15.58 0.81 3.27
C ASN A 43 -14.34 1.71 3.26
N ALA A 44 -13.51 1.60 2.23
CA ALA A 44 -12.21 2.27 2.18
C ALA A 44 -12.32 3.78 2.26
N GLU A 45 -13.31 4.38 1.59
CA GLU A 45 -13.43 5.84 1.57
C GLU A 45 -13.91 6.42 2.90
N LYS A 46 -14.76 5.69 3.63
CA LYS A 46 -15.30 6.18 4.90
C LYS A 46 -14.29 6.09 6.04
N ASN A 47 -13.44 5.06 6.04
CA ASN A 47 -12.59 4.73 7.17
C ASN A 47 -11.13 4.54 6.78
N LYS A 48 -10.70 5.09 5.65
CA LYS A 48 -9.38 4.80 5.11
C LYS A 48 -8.24 5.15 6.07
N ASP A 49 -8.30 6.29 6.72
CA ASP A 49 -7.24 6.70 7.63
C ASP A 49 -7.19 5.80 8.86
N LEU A 50 -8.36 5.50 9.43
CA LEU A 50 -8.44 4.62 10.57
C LEU A 50 -7.98 3.21 10.22
N LEU A 51 -8.45 2.66 9.10
CA LEU A 51 -8.06 1.32 8.67
C LEU A 51 -6.56 1.24 8.39
N THR A 52 -5.99 2.29 7.81
CA THR A 52 -4.56 2.33 7.55
C THR A 52 -3.75 2.32 8.84
N VAL A 53 -4.15 3.11 9.84
CA VAL A 53 -3.49 3.12 11.15
C VAL A 53 -3.62 1.74 11.80
N LEU A 54 -4.80 1.14 11.76
CA LEU A 54 -5.03 -0.18 12.35
C LEU A 54 -4.18 -1.25 11.64
N MET A 55 -4.05 -1.16 10.32
CA MET A 55 -3.21 -2.09 9.57
C MET A 55 -1.79 -2.09 10.09
N PHE A 56 -1.22 -0.90 10.29
CA PHE A 56 0.16 -0.79 10.74
C PHE A 56 0.32 -1.00 12.25
N SER A 57 -0.77 -0.98 13.02
CA SER A 57 -0.72 -1.23 14.47
C SER A 57 -0.38 -2.68 14.83
N HIS A 58 -0.54 -3.61 13.88
CA HIS A 58 -0.32 -5.02 14.14
C HIS A 58 1.09 -5.50 13.77
N ILE A 59 1.94 -4.62 13.28
CA ILE A 59 3.30 -4.97 12.88
C ILE A 59 4.31 -4.05 13.57
N SER A 60 5.56 -4.51 13.65
CA SER A 60 6.61 -3.76 14.35
C SER A 60 6.96 -2.48 13.59
N ASP A 61 7.57 -1.52 14.32
CA ASP A 61 8.01 -0.27 13.72
C ASP A 61 8.99 -0.52 12.57
N THR A 62 9.91 -1.46 12.73
CA THR A 62 10.87 -1.82 11.69
C THR A 62 10.15 -2.33 10.44
N ASP A 63 9.14 -3.18 10.62
CA ASP A 63 8.39 -3.72 9.49
C ASP A 63 7.52 -2.66 8.84
N VAL A 64 6.93 -1.75 9.63
CA VAL A 64 6.18 -0.61 9.08
C VAL A 64 7.08 0.23 8.19
N GLU A 65 8.27 0.58 8.67
CA GLU A 65 9.21 1.37 7.86
C GLU A 65 9.62 0.63 6.59
N PHE A 66 9.89 -0.67 6.70
CA PHE A 66 10.24 -1.48 5.53
C PHE A 66 9.12 -1.42 4.48
N VAL A 67 7.88 -1.67 4.92
CA VAL A 67 6.73 -1.68 4.01
C VAL A 67 6.56 -0.33 3.33
N ILE A 68 6.57 0.75 4.10
CA ILE A 68 6.36 2.09 3.55
C ILE A 68 7.48 2.45 2.58
N ARG A 69 8.74 2.23 2.95
CA ARG A 69 9.88 2.58 2.10
C ARG A 69 9.89 1.79 0.81
N LYS A 70 9.58 0.50 0.86
CA LYS A 70 9.52 -0.32 -0.36
C LYS A 70 8.37 0.11 -1.26
N CYS A 71 7.22 0.43 -0.69
CA CYS A 71 6.08 0.90 -1.47
C CYS A 71 6.40 2.25 -2.13
N LEU A 72 6.94 3.19 -1.39
CA LEU A 72 7.23 4.52 -1.93
C LEU A 72 8.35 4.51 -2.95
N SER A 73 9.21 3.47 -2.97
CA SER A 73 10.30 3.37 -3.93
C SER A 73 9.83 3.26 -5.37
N VAL A 74 8.58 2.88 -5.60
CA VAL A 74 8.01 2.74 -6.95
C VAL A 74 6.99 3.83 -7.26
N VAL A 75 6.93 4.88 -6.46
CA VAL A 75 6.01 6.00 -6.66
C VAL A 75 6.77 7.18 -7.25
N HIS A 76 6.18 7.78 -8.27
CA HIS A 76 6.72 8.99 -8.90
C HIS A 76 5.66 10.07 -8.87
N ARG A 77 6.09 11.32 -8.71
CA ARG A 77 5.22 12.48 -8.76
C ARG A 77 5.39 13.17 -10.10
N ARG A 78 4.28 13.47 -10.75
CA ARG A 78 4.32 14.19 -12.02
C ARG A 78 4.49 15.68 -11.74
N GLN A 79 5.55 16.26 -12.31
CA GLN A 79 5.84 17.69 -12.19
C GLN A 79 5.01 18.50 -13.20
N ASP A 80 5.07 19.83 -13.07
CA ASP A 80 4.34 20.73 -13.95
C ASP A 80 4.74 20.57 -15.43
N ASP A 81 5.99 20.16 -15.68
CA ASP A 81 6.47 19.89 -17.04
C ASP A 81 6.07 18.49 -17.54
N GLY A 82 5.29 17.77 -16.78
CA GLY A 82 4.83 16.42 -17.11
C GLY A 82 5.83 15.31 -16.84
N LYS A 83 7.01 15.62 -16.36
CA LYS A 83 8.05 14.60 -16.10
C LYS A 83 7.84 13.96 -14.74
N PRO A 84 7.96 12.62 -14.66
CA PRO A 84 7.87 11.92 -13.37
C PRO A 84 9.18 12.06 -12.59
N VAL A 85 9.05 12.27 -11.28
CA VAL A 85 10.19 12.36 -10.36
C VAL A 85 9.92 11.43 -9.19
N LYS A 86 10.92 10.65 -8.79
CA LYS A 86 10.80 9.79 -7.62
C LYS A 86 10.51 10.63 -6.38
N ILE A 87 9.58 10.15 -5.56
CA ILE A 87 9.26 10.87 -4.32
C ILE A 87 10.17 10.47 -3.17
N GLN A 88 10.93 9.40 -3.31
CA GLN A 88 11.83 8.89 -2.26
C GLN A 88 13.25 8.78 -2.78
N ALA A 89 14.20 9.31 -2.01
CA ALA A 89 15.62 9.18 -2.30
C ALA A 89 16.11 7.77 -1.97
N GLN A 90 17.34 7.44 -2.40
CA GLN A 90 17.93 6.13 -2.14
C GLN A 90 18.06 5.81 -0.65
N ASP A 91 18.28 6.85 0.17
CA ASP A 91 18.38 6.67 1.63
C ASP A 91 17.02 6.54 2.33
N GLY A 92 15.92 6.61 1.59
CA GLY A 92 14.57 6.45 2.11
C GLY A 92 13.90 7.76 2.52
N THR A 93 14.57 8.90 2.39
CA THR A 93 13.95 10.20 2.73
C THR A 93 13.02 10.65 1.62
N LEU A 94 11.95 11.37 2.00
CA LEU A 94 11.04 11.95 1.03
C LEU A 94 11.67 13.15 0.35
N MET A 95 11.50 13.22 -0.98
CA MET A 95 12.04 14.31 -1.80
C MET A 95 11.15 15.54 -1.80
N PHE A 96 9.93 15.43 -1.30
CA PHE A 96 8.96 16.53 -1.26
C PHE A 96 8.49 16.72 0.17
N ASP A 97 8.51 17.95 0.65
CA ASP A 97 8.11 18.27 2.02
C ASP A 97 6.61 18.54 2.16
N ASP A 98 5.89 18.61 1.04
CA ASP A 98 4.45 18.85 1.03
C ASP A 98 3.62 17.56 1.02
N ILE A 99 4.25 16.41 1.17
CA ILE A 99 3.55 15.13 1.31
C ILE A 99 3.20 14.94 2.78
N SER A 100 1.91 14.99 3.09
CA SER A 100 1.44 14.80 4.46
C SER A 100 1.49 13.33 4.86
N LEU A 101 1.33 13.07 6.15
CA LEU A 101 1.22 11.68 6.65
C LEU A 101 0.07 10.95 5.97
N SER A 102 -1.09 11.60 5.86
CA SER A 102 -2.26 10.99 5.22
C SER A 102 -1.98 10.65 3.76
N GLU A 103 -1.32 11.53 3.02
CA GLU A 103 -0.95 11.27 1.62
C GLU A 103 0.05 10.13 1.50
N MET A 104 1.05 10.10 2.37
CA MET A 104 2.04 9.03 2.39
C MET A 104 1.39 7.68 2.63
N MET A 105 0.47 7.62 3.59
CA MET A 105 -0.24 6.38 3.91
C MET A 105 -1.16 5.96 2.77
N GLU A 106 -1.84 6.91 2.15
CA GLU A 106 -2.71 6.60 1.01
C GLU A 106 -1.91 6.08 -0.17
N LEU A 107 -0.75 6.67 -0.46
CA LEU A 107 0.15 6.17 -1.51
C LEU A 107 0.61 4.74 -1.20
N THR A 108 0.99 4.48 0.04
CA THR A 108 1.41 3.15 0.46
C THR A 108 0.31 2.12 0.23
N VAL A 109 -0.92 2.44 0.61
CA VAL A 109 -2.07 1.55 0.40
C VAL A 109 -2.32 1.32 -1.08
N LYS A 110 -2.19 2.36 -1.92
CA LYS A 110 -2.35 2.19 -3.37
C LYS A 110 -1.33 1.21 -3.95
N VAL A 111 -0.07 1.32 -3.51
CA VAL A 111 0.97 0.38 -3.96
C VAL A 111 0.64 -1.04 -3.51
N ILE A 112 0.26 -1.21 -2.25
CA ILE A 112 -0.11 -2.53 -1.72
C ILE A 112 -1.27 -3.11 -2.53
N ASN A 113 -2.32 -2.33 -2.76
CA ASN A 113 -3.48 -2.81 -3.49
C ASN A 113 -3.13 -3.23 -4.92
N GLU A 114 -2.34 -2.43 -5.63
CA GLU A 114 -2.01 -2.73 -7.03
C GLU A 114 -1.03 -3.89 -7.16
N ASN A 115 -0.13 -4.05 -6.19
CA ASN A 115 0.87 -5.12 -6.26
C ASN A 115 0.41 -6.43 -5.62
N LEU A 116 -0.41 -6.35 -4.57
CA LEU A 116 -0.74 -7.51 -3.74
C LEU A 116 -2.24 -7.73 -3.58
N GLY A 117 -3.07 -6.80 -4.07
CA GLY A 117 -4.52 -6.89 -3.85
C GLY A 117 -5.14 -8.19 -4.31
N ASP A 118 -4.81 -8.61 -5.53
CA ASP A 118 -5.35 -9.86 -6.08
C ASP A 118 -4.84 -11.07 -5.30
N PHE A 119 -3.57 -11.05 -4.93
CA PHE A 119 -2.98 -12.12 -4.13
C PHE A 119 -3.72 -12.27 -2.78
N PHE A 120 -3.96 -11.16 -2.09
CA PHE A 120 -4.65 -11.21 -0.80
C PHE A 120 -6.12 -11.63 -0.96
N ARG A 121 -6.81 -11.15 -2.00
CA ARG A 121 -8.20 -11.57 -2.24
C ARG A 121 -8.28 -13.06 -2.49
N THR A 122 -7.37 -13.59 -3.30
CA THR A 122 -7.32 -15.02 -3.59
C THR A 122 -7.02 -15.83 -2.33
N ALA A 123 -6.06 -15.38 -1.53
CA ALA A 123 -5.72 -16.05 -0.28
C ALA A 123 -6.89 -16.06 0.69
N LEU A 124 -7.59 -14.93 0.84
CA LEU A 124 -8.75 -14.83 1.72
C LEU A 124 -9.91 -15.70 1.23
N ALA A 125 -10.15 -15.73 -0.07
CA ALA A 125 -11.19 -16.56 -0.65
C ALA A 125 -10.89 -18.05 -0.42
N SER A 126 -9.63 -18.44 -0.54
CA SER A 126 -9.21 -19.81 -0.26
C SER A 126 -9.43 -20.19 1.20
N MET A 127 -9.16 -19.26 2.11
CA MET A 127 -9.40 -19.49 3.53
C MET A 127 -10.89 -19.65 3.83
N GLU A 128 -11.73 -18.80 3.22
CA GLU A 128 -13.17 -18.90 3.40
C GLU A 128 -13.72 -20.25 2.90
N VAL A 129 -13.26 -20.68 1.72
CA VAL A 129 -13.66 -21.97 1.18
C VAL A 129 -13.23 -23.10 2.11
N SER A 130 -12.03 -23.00 2.67
CA SER A 130 -11.53 -24.02 3.60
C SER A 130 -12.36 -24.09 4.89
N THR A 131 -12.83 -22.94 5.39
CA THR A 131 -13.64 -22.91 6.61
C THR A 131 -15.07 -23.31 6.36
N GLU A 132 -15.57 -23.14 5.16
CA GLU A 132 -16.94 -23.50 4.78
C GLU A 132 -17.12 -24.96 4.43
N THR A 133 -16.05 -25.69 4.21
CA THR A 133 -16.14 -27.09 3.85
C THR A 133 -16.41 -27.92 5.12
N PRO A 134 -17.66 -28.31 5.37
CA PRO A 134 -17.95 -29.17 6.51
C PRO A 134 -17.39 -30.55 6.26
N VAL A 135 -16.91 -31.11 7.28
CA VAL A 135 -16.38 -32.48 7.20
C VAL A 135 -17.52 -33.48 7.26
#